data_2bdd31a1f73ad3c8965db1d5bdc214d6
#
_entry.id   2bdd31a1f73ad3c8965db1d5bdc214d6
#
_cell.length_a   1.000
_cell.length_b   1.000
_cell.length_c   1.000
_cell.angle_alpha   90.00
_cell.angle_beta   90.00
_cell.angle_gamma   90.00
#
_symmetry.space_group_name_H-M   'P 1'
#
loop_
_entity.id
_entity.type
_entity.pdbx_description
1 polymer ?
#
loop_
_entity_poly.entity_id
_entity_poly.type
_entity_poly.pdbx_seq_one_letter_code
_entity_poly.pdbx_strand_id
1 'polypeptide(L)'
;MSTTTDQTKYKLCYFVPPSSLQATKTAIFATNLAGVFSSLTDPDKILYTNVCWETSGTGQFIPGPDSTPDIGTRGKLEVLEEVRVEMQVLGKENVKKVVEVLKKAHPYEVPVYEVYKMEDF
;
A
#
# COMPACT_ATOMS: atom_id res chain seq x y z
N MET A 1 2.85 -24.51 11.78
CA MET A 1 1.86 -24.76 10.72
C MET A 1 0.97 -23.52 10.55
N SER A 2 0.81 -23.10 9.36
CA SER A 2 -0.18 -22.04 9.11
C SER A 2 -1.57 -22.61 9.28
N THR A 3 -2.38 -21.89 10.06
CA THR A 3 -3.77 -22.27 10.25
C THR A 3 -4.72 -21.42 9.44
N THR A 4 -4.18 -20.41 8.77
CA THR A 4 -5.04 -19.55 8.00
C THR A 4 -5.55 -20.24 6.76
N THR A 5 -6.82 -20.12 6.53
CA THR A 5 -7.48 -20.62 5.32
C THR A 5 -8.02 -19.46 4.50
N ASP A 6 -7.89 -18.23 5.00
CA ASP A 6 -8.40 -17.06 4.31
C ASP A 6 -7.47 -16.71 3.15
N GLN A 7 -7.91 -17.06 1.96
CA GLN A 7 -7.21 -16.79 0.71
C GLN A 7 -7.91 -15.70 -0.09
N THR A 8 -8.79 -14.94 0.54
CA THR A 8 -9.46 -13.82 -0.12
C THR A 8 -8.43 -12.85 -0.66
N LYS A 9 -8.57 -12.51 -1.93
CA LYS A 9 -7.67 -11.58 -2.60
C LYS A 9 -8.11 -10.16 -2.37
N TYR A 10 -7.17 -9.33 -1.98
CA TYR A 10 -7.38 -7.88 -1.85
C TYR A 10 -6.35 -7.15 -2.67
N LYS A 11 -6.74 -6.02 -3.22
CA LYS A 11 -5.79 -5.07 -3.80
C LYS A 11 -5.63 -3.92 -2.82
N LEU A 12 -4.39 -3.67 -2.41
CA LEU A 12 -4.03 -2.47 -1.69
C LEU A 12 -3.49 -1.47 -2.70
N CYS A 13 -4.04 -0.26 -2.66
CA CYS A 13 -3.59 0.85 -3.48
C CYS A 13 -3.29 2.01 -2.54
N TYR A 14 -2.13 2.66 -2.71
CA TYR A 14 -1.85 3.86 -1.93
C TYR A 14 -1.10 4.87 -2.78
N PHE A 15 -1.09 6.12 -2.30
CA PHE A 15 -0.47 7.24 -2.97
C PHE A 15 0.62 7.82 -2.09
N VAL A 16 1.76 8.14 -2.67
CA VAL A 16 2.92 8.55 -1.90
C VAL A 16 3.76 9.52 -2.74
N PRO A 17 4.36 10.56 -2.13
CA PRO A 17 5.31 11.39 -2.86
C PRO A 17 6.54 10.56 -3.26
N PRO A 18 7.15 10.86 -4.42
CA PRO A 18 8.29 10.07 -4.92
C PRO A 18 9.42 9.89 -3.89
N SER A 19 9.66 10.91 -3.07
CA SER A 19 10.73 10.85 -2.07
C SER A 19 10.53 9.79 -1.00
N SER A 20 9.29 9.34 -0.77
CA SER A 20 8.97 8.32 0.23
C SER A 20 8.53 7.01 -0.40
N LEU A 21 8.58 6.89 -1.71
CA LEU A 21 8.16 5.68 -2.42
C LEU A 21 8.95 4.47 -1.98
N GLN A 22 10.27 4.55 -2.03
CA GLN A 22 11.11 3.40 -1.74
C GLN A 22 11.00 2.98 -0.27
N ALA A 23 10.93 3.94 0.65
CA ALA A 23 10.79 3.64 2.07
C ALA A 23 9.50 2.90 2.39
N THR A 24 8.37 3.32 1.81
CA THR A 24 7.09 2.66 2.01
C THR A 24 7.08 1.26 1.41
N LYS A 25 7.61 1.10 0.21
CA LYS A 25 7.70 -0.21 -0.43
C LYS A 25 8.58 -1.18 0.37
N THR A 26 9.73 -0.71 0.80
CA THR A 26 10.64 -1.55 1.60
C THR A 26 9.98 -2.04 2.88
N ALA A 27 9.30 -1.15 3.60
CA ALA A 27 8.60 -1.51 4.83
C ALA A 27 7.50 -2.53 4.57
N ILE A 28 6.70 -2.31 3.54
CA ILE A 28 5.59 -3.21 3.21
C ILE A 28 6.10 -4.58 2.79
N PHE A 29 7.07 -4.64 1.89
CA PHE A 29 7.58 -5.93 1.41
C PHE A 29 8.35 -6.70 2.48
N ALA A 30 8.90 -6.02 3.48
CA ALA A 30 9.54 -6.69 4.62
C ALA A 30 8.56 -7.53 5.44
N THR A 31 7.26 -7.29 5.31
CA THR A 31 6.25 -8.13 5.99
C THR A 31 6.13 -9.52 5.37
N ASN A 32 6.55 -9.70 4.14
CA ASN A 32 6.34 -10.92 3.33
C ASN A 32 4.86 -11.28 3.16
N LEU A 33 3.96 -10.31 3.29
CA LEU A 33 2.51 -10.50 3.21
C LEU A 33 1.90 -9.85 1.96
N ALA A 34 2.64 -9.01 1.28
CA ALA A 34 2.14 -8.26 0.12
C ALA A 34 2.96 -8.58 -1.10
N GLY A 35 2.31 -8.65 -2.26
CA GLY A 35 2.99 -8.87 -3.53
C GLY A 35 3.63 -10.24 -3.64
N VAL A 36 3.05 -11.24 -3.00
CA VAL A 36 3.56 -12.62 -2.99
C VAL A 36 2.64 -13.47 -3.84
N PHE A 37 3.21 -14.17 -4.81
CA PHE A 37 2.45 -15.03 -5.72
C PHE A 37 3.00 -16.44 -5.69
N SER A 38 2.11 -17.40 -5.41
CA SER A 38 2.43 -18.81 -5.40
C SER A 38 2.12 -19.47 -6.73
N SER A 39 2.65 -20.67 -6.92
CA SER A 39 2.30 -21.50 -8.06
C SER A 39 0.80 -21.77 -8.08
N LEU A 40 0.21 -21.79 -9.27
CA LEU A 40 -1.22 -22.11 -9.42
C LEU A 40 -1.52 -23.56 -9.11
N THR A 41 -0.53 -24.44 -9.20
CA THR A 41 -0.70 -25.87 -8.96
C THR A 41 -0.16 -26.33 -7.61
N ASP A 42 0.67 -25.51 -6.96
CA ASP A 42 1.24 -25.84 -5.66
C ASP A 42 1.34 -24.55 -4.83
N PRO A 43 0.33 -24.26 -3.98
CA PRO A 43 0.31 -23.01 -3.23
C PRO A 43 1.43 -22.87 -2.19
N ASP A 44 2.12 -23.97 -1.85
CA ASP A 44 3.27 -23.91 -0.95
C ASP A 44 4.53 -23.40 -1.65
N LYS A 45 4.52 -23.34 -2.97
CA LYS A 45 5.64 -22.83 -3.76
C LYS A 45 5.43 -21.38 -4.11
N ILE A 46 6.22 -20.51 -3.48
CA ILE A 46 6.22 -19.09 -3.79
C ILE A 46 7.10 -18.88 -5.03
N LEU A 47 6.51 -18.32 -6.07
CA LEU A 47 7.22 -18.08 -7.33
C LEU A 47 7.70 -16.65 -7.49
N TYR A 48 6.94 -15.69 -6.98
CA TYR A 48 7.28 -14.27 -7.12
C TYR A 48 7.00 -13.54 -5.81
N THR A 49 7.88 -12.60 -5.49
CA THR A 49 7.72 -11.72 -4.34
C THR A 49 7.93 -10.28 -4.77
N ASN A 50 7.58 -9.36 -3.90
CA ASN A 50 7.76 -7.93 -4.12
C ASN A 50 7.05 -7.43 -5.40
N VAL A 51 5.93 -8.06 -5.74
CA VAL A 51 5.18 -7.69 -6.94
C VAL A 51 4.32 -6.47 -6.66
N CYS A 52 4.49 -5.43 -7.45
CA CYS A 52 3.63 -4.26 -7.40
C CYS A 52 3.60 -3.56 -8.76
N TRP A 53 2.65 -2.67 -8.90
CA TRP A 53 2.56 -1.77 -10.04
C TRP A 53 2.68 -0.35 -9.53
N GLU A 54 3.33 0.53 -10.30
CA GLU A 54 3.47 1.95 -9.97
C GLU A 54 3.07 2.80 -11.15
N THR A 55 2.36 3.91 -10.85
CA THR A 55 2.00 4.89 -11.86
C THR A 55 2.20 6.27 -11.26
N SER A 56 2.95 7.12 -11.95
CA SER A 56 3.11 8.52 -11.55
C SER A 56 1.92 9.34 -12.00
N GLY A 57 1.54 10.28 -11.17
CA GLY A 57 0.45 11.19 -11.46
C GLY A 57 0.57 12.46 -10.64
N THR A 58 -0.49 13.24 -10.65
CA THR A 58 -0.56 14.52 -9.94
C THR A 58 -1.63 14.45 -8.87
N GLY A 59 -1.26 14.71 -7.63
CA GLY A 59 -2.19 14.82 -6.53
C GLY A 59 -2.32 16.27 -6.08
N GLN A 60 -3.39 16.55 -5.34
CA GLN A 60 -3.56 17.87 -4.74
C GLN A 60 -4.32 17.79 -3.45
N PHE A 61 -4.04 18.75 -2.56
CA PHE A 61 -4.76 18.86 -1.29
C PHE A 61 -4.57 20.27 -0.71
N ILE A 62 -5.44 20.60 0.24
CA ILE A 62 -5.29 21.83 1.03
C ILE A 62 -5.18 21.38 2.49
N PRO A 63 -4.02 21.59 3.14
CA PRO A 63 -3.89 21.31 4.56
C PRO A 63 -4.87 22.17 5.38
N GLY A 64 -5.65 21.52 6.24
CA GLY A 64 -6.61 22.21 7.09
C GLY A 64 -5.95 22.89 8.29
N PRO A 65 -6.72 23.68 9.06
CA PRO A 65 -6.17 24.46 10.17
C PRO A 65 -5.59 23.62 11.30
N ASP A 66 -6.04 22.38 11.46
CA ASP A 66 -5.58 21.49 12.53
C ASP A 66 -4.50 20.51 12.08
N SER A 67 -4.06 20.60 10.82
CA SER A 67 -3.08 19.67 10.27
C SER A 67 -1.65 20.07 10.62
N THR A 68 -0.77 19.08 10.61
CA THR A 68 0.68 19.26 10.65
C THR A 68 1.24 18.65 9.36
N PRO A 69 1.26 19.41 8.27
CA PRO A 69 1.62 18.83 6.98
C PRO A 69 3.10 18.54 6.84
N ASP A 70 3.41 17.38 6.25
CA ASP A 70 4.77 17.05 5.81
C ASP A 70 5.14 17.90 4.60
N ILE A 71 4.19 18.06 3.67
CA ILE A 71 4.32 18.89 2.47
C ILE A 71 3.16 19.86 2.47
N GLY A 72 3.45 21.12 2.13
CA GLY A 72 2.42 22.13 1.97
C GLY A 72 2.25 23.06 3.15
N THR A 73 1.39 24.03 2.98
CA THR A 73 1.10 25.08 3.95
C THR A 73 -0.40 25.11 4.24
N ARG A 74 -0.77 25.24 5.50
CA ARG A 74 -2.19 25.32 5.92
C ARG A 74 -2.92 26.39 5.11
N GLY A 75 -4.09 26.02 4.59
CA GLY A 75 -4.97 26.94 3.85
C GLY A 75 -4.57 27.17 2.40
N LYS A 76 -3.49 26.59 1.91
CA LYS A 76 -3.03 26.77 0.55
C LYS A 76 -3.11 25.49 -0.23
N LEU A 77 -3.56 25.57 -1.50
CA LEU A 77 -3.57 24.42 -2.39
C LEU A 77 -2.15 23.97 -2.69
N GLU A 78 -1.88 22.71 -2.44
CA GLU A 78 -0.65 22.03 -2.81
C GLU A 78 -0.93 21.09 -3.96
N VAL A 79 -0.16 21.21 -5.04
CA VAL A 79 -0.23 20.32 -6.20
C VAL A 79 1.16 19.71 -6.37
N LEU A 80 1.23 18.38 -6.40
CA LEU A 80 2.51 17.70 -6.40
C LEU A 80 2.44 16.41 -7.18
N GLU A 81 3.62 15.93 -7.57
CA GLU A 81 3.73 14.59 -8.13
C GLU A 81 3.50 13.56 -7.03
N GLU A 82 2.69 12.55 -7.33
CA GLU A 82 2.50 11.39 -6.46
C GLU A 82 2.59 10.12 -7.27
N VAL A 83 3.03 9.05 -6.61
CA VAL A 83 3.07 7.72 -7.21
C VAL A 83 1.93 6.90 -6.63
N ARG A 84 1.14 6.31 -7.50
CA ARG A 84 0.13 5.32 -7.13
C ARG A 84 0.82 3.96 -7.13
N VAL A 85 0.73 3.26 -6.00
CA VAL A 85 1.31 1.92 -5.83
C VAL A 85 0.19 0.92 -5.61
N GLU A 86 0.22 -0.19 -6.34
CA GLU A 86 -0.80 -1.24 -6.23
C GLU A 86 -0.13 -2.59 -6.00
N MET A 87 -0.71 -3.37 -5.10
CA MET A 87 -0.22 -4.72 -4.81
C MET A 87 -1.35 -5.59 -4.30
N GLN A 88 -1.18 -6.90 -4.40
CA GLN A 88 -2.15 -7.85 -3.88
C GLN A 88 -1.73 -8.37 -2.51
N VAL A 89 -2.73 -8.59 -1.66
CA VAL A 89 -2.54 -9.19 -0.34
C VAL A 89 -3.61 -10.26 -0.16
N LEU A 90 -3.22 -11.43 0.32
CA LEU A 90 -4.16 -12.50 0.62
C LEU A 90 -4.54 -12.50 2.09
N GLY A 91 -5.84 -12.52 2.36
CA GLY A 91 -6.36 -12.65 3.70
C GLY A 91 -6.56 -11.32 4.42
N LYS A 92 -7.69 -11.22 5.09
CA LYS A 92 -8.10 -9.99 5.78
C LYS A 92 -7.12 -9.56 6.87
N GLU A 93 -6.64 -10.54 7.67
CA GLU A 93 -5.72 -10.22 8.76
C GLU A 93 -4.36 -9.76 8.23
N ASN A 94 -3.93 -10.30 7.10
CA ASN A 94 -2.70 -9.86 6.47
C ASN A 94 -2.84 -8.43 5.94
N VAL A 95 -4.00 -8.09 5.38
CA VAL A 95 -4.28 -6.71 4.94
C VAL A 95 -4.16 -5.74 6.12
N LYS A 96 -4.73 -6.09 7.28
CA LYS A 96 -4.64 -5.25 8.47
C LYS A 96 -3.19 -4.98 8.86
N LYS A 97 -2.35 -6.01 8.84
CA LYS A 97 -0.93 -5.89 9.18
C LYS A 97 -0.19 -5.00 8.19
N VAL A 98 -0.44 -5.20 6.91
CA VAL A 98 0.20 -4.42 5.84
C VAL A 98 -0.20 -2.94 5.93
N VAL A 99 -1.49 -2.67 6.17
CA VAL A 99 -1.98 -1.30 6.32
C VAL A 99 -1.35 -0.61 7.54
N GLU A 100 -1.17 -1.31 8.65
CA GLU A 100 -0.46 -0.75 9.81
C GLU A 100 0.95 -0.33 9.47
N VAL A 101 1.67 -1.19 8.74
CA VAL A 101 3.04 -0.89 8.31
C VAL A 101 3.06 0.32 7.37
N LEU A 102 2.11 0.37 6.43
CA LEU A 102 1.97 1.51 5.53
C LEU A 102 1.79 2.81 6.30
N LYS A 103 0.89 2.82 7.27
CA LYS A 103 0.60 4.02 8.08
C LYS A 103 1.82 4.51 8.84
N LYS A 104 2.66 3.61 9.31
CA LYS A 104 3.89 3.98 10.03
C LYS A 104 4.98 4.49 9.09
N ALA A 105 5.07 3.93 7.90
CA ALA A 105 6.13 4.27 6.95
C ALA A 105 5.80 5.50 6.10
N HIS A 106 4.53 5.82 5.95
CA HIS A 106 4.07 6.94 5.12
C HIS A 106 4.32 8.26 5.83
N PRO A 107 4.77 9.32 5.12
CA PRO A 107 5.09 10.60 5.75
C PRO A 107 3.88 11.42 6.16
N TYR A 108 2.68 11.14 5.62
CA TYR A 108 1.49 11.94 5.89
C TYR A 108 0.79 11.50 7.16
N GLU A 109 0.15 12.46 7.83
CA GLU A 109 -0.71 12.16 9.00
C GLU A 109 -1.86 11.23 8.61
N VAL A 110 -2.42 11.47 7.44
CA VAL A 110 -3.52 10.66 6.89
C VAL A 110 -3.11 10.18 5.50
N PRO A 111 -2.47 9.03 5.40
CA PRO A 111 -2.15 8.46 4.08
C PRO A 111 -3.42 8.12 3.32
N VAL A 112 -3.43 8.42 2.02
CA VAL A 112 -4.53 7.99 1.17
C VAL A 112 -4.23 6.58 0.70
N TYR A 113 -5.08 5.65 1.08
CA TYR A 113 -4.99 4.28 0.63
C TYR A 113 -6.40 3.71 0.44
N GLU A 114 -6.49 2.67 -0.37
CA GLU A 114 -7.73 2.00 -0.69
C GLU A 114 -7.49 0.50 -0.68
N VAL A 115 -8.48 -0.25 -0.21
CA VAL A 115 -8.41 -1.71 -0.23
C VAL A 115 -9.66 -2.22 -0.94
N TYR A 116 -9.45 -3.04 -1.96
CA TYR A 116 -10.53 -3.62 -2.73
C TYR A 116 -10.52 -5.14 -2.60
N LYS A 117 -11.68 -5.71 -2.35
CA LYS A 117 -11.84 -7.15 -2.42
C LYS A 117 -11.94 -7.56 -3.88
N MET A 118 -11.15 -8.55 -4.28
CA MET A 118 -11.09 -9.02 -5.67
C MET A 118 -11.81 -10.34 -5.82
N GLU A 119 -12.50 -10.49 -6.94
CA GLU A 119 -13.10 -11.77 -7.30
C GLU A 119 -12.00 -12.74 -7.72
N ASP A 120 -12.15 -13.98 -7.30
CA ASP A 120 -11.20 -15.04 -7.61
C ASP A 120 -11.86 -16.06 -8.53
N PHE A 121 -11.61 -15.92 -9.81
CA PHE A 121 -12.16 -16.83 -10.81
C PHE A 121 -11.30 -18.06 -11.01
#